data_1e6c573e2e1023e0fce4cf835c270aee
#
_entry.id   1e6c573e2e1023e0fce4cf835c270aee
#
_cell.length_a   1.000
_cell.length_b   1.000
_cell.length_c   1.000
_cell.angle_alpha   90.00
_cell.angle_beta   90.00
_cell.angle_gamma   90.00
#
_symmetry.space_group_name_H-M   'P 1'
#
loop_
_entity.id
_entity.type
_entity.pdbx_description
1 polymer ?
#
loop_
_entity_poly.entity_id
_entity_poly.type
_entity_poly.pdbx_seq_one_letter_code
_entity_poly.pdbx_strand_id
1 'polypeptide(L)'
;MKKKSIKFLVVLACVFMALGMAGCGKKAYKTFPEKYKLASVDVGGMTADEAKKAIKTAVGKYKISVKLDDASFDMTAEDLGLKYNEKADLQELINAANKDKEPEKQIKLFKMDKSDELENALVDSYITAKTQSQSDAAAQSDTDTGANDGEQKTAATDTQSFDIRSIVPYRATIAYNADAGQFGGVDGVSGDAPVYDNAATNLTSAVKELKDKVELTSATGYVDGEKAADSDLVKKSLKEANAYLDVTVTCNFTPATGEAATETVGKDQIAQWLIVGNDGLSVSLDGENMATYCTELAKKHDVSKKKTGQFKTTGGSIINVPVASSGQTVDGNKLYEAIAEAINNKKSATVEAVYSEAKEEETGEYVTYGGNYCEVDLTNQMVYVYKNGELVVSSQCVTGCISKGHGTPTGVYSIFSRDKDRYLKG
;
A
#
# COMPACT_ATOMS: atom_id res chain seq x y z
N MET A 1 1.28 55.52 20.30
CA MET A 1 0.18 55.57 19.32
C MET A 1 -0.77 54.41 19.64
N LYS A 2 -2.07 54.72 19.80
CA LYS A 2 -3.07 53.78 20.35
C LYS A 2 -3.43 52.68 19.30
N LYS A 3 -3.22 51.41 19.62
CA LYS A 3 -3.74 50.27 18.85
C LYS A 3 -5.27 50.23 18.97
N LYS A 4 -5.98 50.42 17.87
CA LYS A 4 -7.43 50.22 17.79
C LYS A 4 -7.69 48.70 17.63
N SER A 5 -8.29 48.12 18.67
CA SER A 5 -8.87 46.80 18.65
C SER A 5 -10.07 46.77 17.70
N ILE A 6 -9.99 46.04 16.60
CA ILE A 6 -11.14 45.79 15.71
C ILE A 6 -11.92 44.63 16.35
N LYS A 7 -13.06 44.97 16.94
CA LYS A 7 -14.05 44.00 17.40
C LYS A 7 -14.79 43.45 16.15
N PHE A 8 -14.54 42.21 15.80
CA PHE A 8 -15.37 41.49 14.83
C PHE A 8 -16.74 41.25 15.42
N LEU A 9 -17.72 41.90 14.91
CA LEU A 9 -19.13 41.78 15.24
C LEU A 9 -19.67 40.59 14.44
N VAL A 10 -19.89 39.43 15.11
CA VAL A 10 -20.63 38.31 14.50
C VAL A 10 -22.10 38.70 14.46
N VAL A 11 -22.59 39.05 13.28
CA VAL A 11 -24.01 39.39 13.05
C VAL A 11 -24.77 38.04 12.95
N LEU A 12 -25.43 37.69 14.03
CA LEU A 12 -26.44 36.63 14.05
C LEU A 12 -27.74 37.25 13.50
N ALA A 13 -28.11 36.91 12.26
CA ALA A 13 -29.37 37.36 11.67
C ALA A 13 -30.53 36.56 12.24
N CYS A 14 -31.18 37.12 13.26
CA CYS A 14 -32.47 36.67 13.76
C CYS A 14 -33.59 37.49 13.10
N VAL A 15 -34.47 36.80 12.36
CA VAL A 15 -35.73 37.43 11.87
C VAL A 15 -36.83 37.07 12.86
N PHE A 16 -37.42 38.13 13.43
CA PHE A 16 -38.51 38.11 14.41
C PHE A 16 -39.91 38.02 13.77
N MET A 17 -40.78 37.27 14.39
CA MET A 17 -42.17 37.69 14.57
C MET A 17 -42.63 37.29 15.98
N ALA A 18 -42.92 38.35 16.76
CA ALA A 18 -43.49 38.26 18.08
C ALA A 18 -45.02 38.22 18.03
N LEU A 19 -45.66 37.45 18.90
CA LEU A 19 -46.96 37.77 19.45
C LEU A 19 -47.10 37.19 20.86
N GLY A 20 -47.26 38.09 21.77
CA GLY A 20 -47.45 38.23 23.12
C GLY A 20 -48.15 37.17 23.96
N MET A 21 -47.79 37.16 25.22
CA MET A 21 -48.60 37.52 26.40
C MET A 21 -47.81 37.25 27.67
N ALA A 22 -47.91 38.20 28.57
CA ALA A 22 -47.25 38.16 29.85
C ALA A 22 -47.89 37.10 30.79
N GLY A 23 -47.00 36.35 31.44
CA GLY A 23 -47.34 35.46 32.54
C GLY A 23 -46.09 35.24 33.41
N CYS A 24 -46.03 35.84 34.57
CA CYS A 24 -44.95 35.73 35.51
C CYS A 24 -44.95 34.34 36.18
N GLY A 25 -44.24 33.42 35.59
CA GLY A 25 -43.83 32.11 36.14
C GLY A 25 -42.58 31.71 35.37
N LYS A 26 -41.52 31.22 36.08
CA LYS A 26 -40.30 30.73 35.44
C LYS A 26 -40.69 29.55 34.49
N LYS A 27 -41.14 29.85 33.26
CA LYS A 27 -41.34 28.84 32.23
C LYS A 27 -39.98 28.26 31.91
N ALA A 28 -39.72 27.06 32.34
CA ALA A 28 -38.62 26.27 31.83
C ALA A 28 -38.96 25.90 30.37
N TYR A 29 -38.24 26.46 29.44
CA TYR A 29 -38.36 26.11 28.03
C TYR A 29 -37.84 24.68 27.82
N LYS A 30 -38.63 23.86 27.12
CA LYS A 30 -38.26 22.44 26.90
C LYS A 30 -37.55 22.20 25.57
N THR A 31 -37.73 23.08 24.60
CA THR A 31 -37.24 22.95 23.23
C THR A 31 -36.58 24.24 22.76
N PHE A 32 -35.74 24.14 21.75
CA PHE A 32 -35.25 25.28 20.99
C PHE A 32 -36.41 25.99 20.27
N PRO A 33 -36.27 27.31 20.01
CA PRO A 33 -37.23 28.01 19.12
C PRO A 33 -37.27 27.34 17.75
N GLU A 34 -38.43 27.49 17.03
CA GLU A 34 -38.52 27.05 15.65
C GLU A 34 -37.44 27.68 14.77
N LYS A 35 -36.90 26.86 13.83
CA LYS A 35 -35.83 27.28 12.89
C LYS A 35 -34.51 27.71 13.54
N TYR A 36 -34.25 27.32 14.78
CA TYR A 36 -33.02 27.63 15.48
C TYR A 36 -31.90 26.69 15.04
N LYS A 37 -30.73 27.24 14.83
CA LYS A 37 -29.54 26.48 14.46
C LYS A 37 -28.44 26.63 15.50
N LEU A 38 -27.76 25.53 15.81
CA LEU A 38 -26.51 25.50 16.56
C LEU A 38 -25.40 25.09 15.58
N ALA A 39 -24.46 25.99 15.37
CA ALA A 39 -23.56 25.93 14.23
C ALA A 39 -24.38 25.77 12.94
N SER A 40 -24.10 24.82 12.06
CA SER A 40 -24.92 24.58 10.87
C SER A 40 -26.04 23.56 11.08
N VAL A 41 -26.23 23.02 12.30
CA VAL A 41 -27.22 21.98 12.59
C VAL A 41 -28.56 22.63 12.97
N ASP A 42 -29.61 22.26 12.23
CA ASP A 42 -30.98 22.67 12.59
C ASP A 42 -31.43 21.89 13.84
N VAL A 43 -31.75 22.64 14.88
CA VAL A 43 -32.23 22.11 16.17
C VAL A 43 -33.59 22.72 16.57
N GLY A 44 -34.26 23.39 15.62
CA GLY A 44 -35.56 24.06 15.85
C GLY A 44 -36.60 23.07 16.35
N GLY A 45 -37.27 23.42 17.43
CA GLY A 45 -38.31 22.59 18.08
C GLY A 45 -37.75 21.38 18.86
N MET A 46 -36.45 21.11 18.85
CA MET A 46 -35.84 19.95 19.51
C MET A 46 -35.65 20.18 20.99
N THR A 47 -35.79 19.11 21.77
CA THR A 47 -35.34 19.01 23.15
C THR A 47 -33.80 18.97 23.24
N ALA A 48 -33.24 19.11 24.41
CA ALA A 48 -31.79 19.01 24.63
C ALA A 48 -31.22 17.65 24.15
N ASP A 49 -31.93 16.56 24.43
CA ASP A 49 -31.48 15.21 24.04
C ASP A 49 -31.56 14.98 22.52
N GLU A 50 -32.61 15.46 21.87
CA GLU A 50 -32.76 15.39 20.41
C GLU A 50 -31.70 16.23 19.72
N ALA A 51 -31.46 17.46 20.18
CA ALA A 51 -30.42 18.34 19.67
C ALA A 51 -29.01 17.73 19.86
N LYS A 52 -28.74 17.13 21.03
CA LYS A 52 -27.50 16.40 21.29
C LYS A 52 -27.27 15.29 20.27
N LYS A 53 -28.30 14.48 19.99
CA LYS A 53 -28.24 13.40 19.01
C LYS A 53 -27.99 13.94 17.59
N ALA A 54 -28.69 15.01 17.22
CA ALA A 54 -28.53 15.65 15.90
C ALA A 54 -27.11 16.19 15.71
N ILE A 55 -26.58 16.91 16.73
CA ILE A 55 -25.21 17.47 16.68
C ILE A 55 -24.16 16.36 16.63
N LYS A 56 -24.28 15.31 17.45
CA LYS A 56 -23.37 14.15 17.39
C LYS A 56 -23.37 13.48 16.02
N THR A 57 -24.55 13.34 15.41
CA THR A 57 -24.66 12.77 14.06
C THR A 57 -24.01 13.66 13.03
N ALA A 58 -24.19 14.98 13.11
CA ALA A 58 -23.54 15.94 12.22
C ALA A 58 -22.02 15.90 12.36
N VAL A 59 -21.49 15.91 13.58
CA VAL A 59 -20.06 15.79 13.87
C VAL A 59 -19.47 14.49 13.33
N GLY A 60 -20.15 13.35 13.54
CA GLY A 60 -19.66 12.05 13.07
C GLY A 60 -19.60 11.88 11.55
N LYS A 61 -20.29 12.77 10.81
CA LYS A 61 -20.29 12.80 9.33
C LYS A 61 -19.60 14.06 8.78
N TYR A 62 -19.03 14.88 9.66
CA TYR A 62 -18.51 16.16 9.25
C TYR A 62 -17.28 16.00 8.37
N LYS A 63 -17.29 16.77 7.30
CA LYS A 63 -16.22 16.89 6.34
C LYS A 63 -16.22 18.34 5.84
N ILE A 64 -15.07 18.97 5.77
CA ILE A 64 -14.90 20.30 5.27
C ILE A 64 -13.97 20.29 4.08
N SER A 65 -14.38 20.93 2.97
CA SER A 65 -13.51 21.17 1.83
C SER A 65 -12.66 22.39 2.09
N VAL A 66 -11.35 22.21 2.11
CA VAL A 66 -10.36 23.23 2.36
C VAL A 66 -9.66 23.57 1.05
N LYS A 67 -9.60 24.86 0.70
CA LYS A 67 -8.67 25.37 -0.29
C LYS A 67 -7.61 26.16 0.46
N LEU A 68 -6.37 25.68 0.40
CA LEU A 68 -5.21 26.34 1.00
C LEU A 68 -4.23 26.68 -0.12
N ASP A 69 -3.97 27.96 -0.29
CA ASP A 69 -3.14 28.50 -1.37
C ASP A 69 -3.59 27.95 -2.74
N ASP A 70 -2.81 27.09 -3.36
CA ASP A 70 -3.03 26.51 -4.68
C ASP A 70 -3.53 25.04 -4.66
N ALA A 71 -3.78 24.46 -3.50
CA ALA A 71 -4.31 23.10 -3.37
C ALA A 71 -5.70 23.06 -2.72
N SER A 72 -6.46 22.03 -3.06
CA SER A 72 -7.77 21.77 -2.48
C SER A 72 -7.82 20.32 -1.99
N PHE A 73 -8.34 20.13 -0.79
CA PHE A 73 -8.46 18.81 -0.12
C PHE A 73 -9.60 18.84 0.88
N ASP A 74 -9.96 17.67 1.36
CA ASP A 74 -11.00 17.52 2.36
C ASP A 74 -10.41 17.08 3.70
N MET A 75 -10.95 17.61 4.78
CA MET A 75 -10.63 17.19 6.13
C MET A 75 -11.86 16.66 6.84
N THR A 76 -11.74 15.50 7.48
CA THR A 76 -12.81 14.85 8.24
C THR A 76 -12.83 15.30 9.70
N ALA A 77 -13.87 14.91 10.42
CA ALA A 77 -13.93 15.13 11.87
C ALA A 77 -12.74 14.47 12.61
N GLU A 78 -12.23 13.35 12.10
CA GLU A 78 -11.09 12.64 12.68
C GLU A 78 -9.79 13.44 12.48
N ASP A 79 -9.54 13.94 11.27
CA ASP A 79 -8.36 14.77 10.96
C ASP A 79 -8.31 16.05 11.80
N LEU A 80 -9.48 16.54 12.23
CA LEU A 80 -9.64 17.76 13.01
C LEU A 80 -9.71 17.51 14.53
N GLY A 81 -9.65 16.25 14.98
CA GLY A 81 -9.93 15.87 16.36
C GLY A 81 -11.30 16.34 16.86
N LEU A 82 -12.25 16.60 15.93
CA LEU A 82 -13.55 17.19 16.21
C LEU A 82 -14.48 16.19 16.89
N LYS A 83 -14.92 16.54 18.09
CA LYS A 83 -15.86 15.74 18.90
C LYS A 83 -16.92 16.63 19.52
N TYR A 84 -18.13 16.08 19.68
CA TYR A 84 -19.13 16.74 20.53
C TYR A 84 -18.63 16.85 21.97
N ASN A 85 -18.82 18.02 22.59
CA ASN A 85 -18.46 18.20 23.99
C ASN A 85 -19.60 17.70 24.90
N GLU A 86 -19.43 16.55 25.51
CA GLU A 86 -20.42 15.92 26.41
C GLU A 86 -20.80 16.82 27.62
N LYS A 87 -19.99 17.82 27.94
CA LYS A 87 -20.24 18.78 29.02
C LYS A 87 -20.98 20.03 28.54
N ALA A 88 -21.42 20.10 27.26
CA ALA A 88 -22.19 21.22 26.75
C ALA A 88 -23.58 21.25 27.37
N ASP A 89 -23.92 22.35 28.00
CA ASP A 89 -25.24 22.56 28.59
C ASP A 89 -26.26 23.05 27.55
N LEU A 90 -26.90 22.11 26.86
CA LEU A 90 -27.91 22.42 25.86
C LEU A 90 -29.18 22.98 26.46
N GLN A 91 -29.48 22.70 27.76
CA GLN A 91 -30.64 23.28 28.44
C GLN A 91 -30.45 24.78 28.67
N GLU A 92 -29.25 25.21 29.01
CA GLU A 92 -28.92 26.63 29.11
C GLU A 92 -29.03 27.32 27.75
N LEU A 93 -28.57 26.66 26.65
CA LEU A 93 -28.76 27.19 25.29
C LEU A 93 -30.23 27.33 24.90
N ILE A 94 -31.09 26.35 25.28
CA ILE A 94 -32.55 26.43 25.07
C ILE A 94 -33.13 27.65 25.84
N ASN A 95 -32.72 27.83 27.10
CA ASN A 95 -33.23 28.92 27.92
C ASN A 95 -32.78 30.30 27.38
N ALA A 96 -31.54 30.40 26.94
CA ALA A 96 -31.00 31.63 26.37
C ALA A 96 -31.67 31.97 25.01
N ALA A 97 -31.76 30.98 24.11
CA ALA A 97 -32.38 31.15 22.79
C ALA A 97 -33.86 31.58 22.86
N ASN A 98 -34.64 31.00 23.79
CA ASN A 98 -36.04 31.36 23.97
C ASN A 98 -36.28 32.75 24.66
N LYS A 99 -35.21 33.32 25.25
CA LYS A 99 -35.25 34.63 25.83
C LYS A 99 -34.59 35.70 24.94
N ASP A 100 -34.13 35.30 23.76
CA ASP A 100 -33.34 36.14 22.87
C ASP A 100 -32.14 36.78 23.60
N LYS A 101 -31.42 35.97 24.33
CA LYS A 101 -30.25 36.35 25.11
C LYS A 101 -29.08 35.44 24.81
N GLU A 102 -27.89 35.96 25.02
CA GLU A 102 -26.70 35.15 25.09
C GLU A 102 -26.76 34.25 26.36
N PRO A 103 -26.23 33.03 26.28
CA PRO A 103 -26.11 32.18 27.47
C PRO A 103 -25.22 32.84 28.50
N GLU A 104 -25.57 32.70 29.77
CA GLU A 104 -24.85 33.30 30.92
C GLU A 104 -23.37 32.85 30.95
N LYS A 105 -23.10 31.68 30.41
CA LYS A 105 -21.74 31.11 30.27
C LYS A 105 -21.46 30.72 28.84
N GLN A 106 -20.23 30.96 28.38
CA GLN A 106 -19.81 30.49 27.09
C GLN A 106 -19.90 28.94 27.02
N ILE A 107 -20.78 28.42 26.20
CA ILE A 107 -20.97 26.98 26.02
C ILE A 107 -20.19 26.52 24.77
N LYS A 108 -19.20 25.67 25.04
CA LYS A 108 -18.41 25.04 23.97
C LYS A 108 -19.12 23.77 23.50
N LEU A 109 -19.70 23.79 22.32
CA LEU A 109 -20.39 22.63 21.72
C LEU A 109 -19.41 21.53 21.26
N PHE A 110 -18.20 21.92 20.89
CA PHE A 110 -17.21 21.03 20.30
C PHE A 110 -15.91 21.02 21.11
N LYS A 111 -15.24 19.91 21.07
CA LYS A 111 -13.82 19.75 21.37
C LYS A 111 -13.10 19.53 20.06
N MET A 112 -11.93 20.09 19.95
CA MET A 112 -11.03 19.95 18.80
C MET A 112 -9.62 19.75 19.33
N ASP A 113 -8.72 19.30 18.52
CA ASP A 113 -7.31 19.26 18.82
C ASP A 113 -6.76 20.66 19.11
N LYS A 114 -5.60 20.72 19.71
CA LYS A 114 -4.94 21.98 19.98
C LYS A 114 -4.55 22.68 18.67
N SER A 115 -4.26 23.97 18.76
CA SER A 115 -3.97 24.78 17.59
C SER A 115 -2.78 24.29 16.79
N ASP A 116 -1.73 23.86 17.47
CA ASP A 116 -0.52 23.28 16.89
C ASP A 116 -0.75 21.90 16.26
N GLU A 117 -1.57 21.05 16.88
CA GLU A 117 -1.98 19.76 16.31
C GLU A 117 -2.83 19.96 15.03
N LEU A 118 -3.73 20.95 15.06
CA LEU A 118 -4.58 21.29 13.92
C LEU A 118 -3.79 21.93 12.78
N GLU A 119 -2.80 22.77 13.10
CA GLU A 119 -1.89 23.33 12.09
C GLU A 119 -1.09 22.21 11.41
N ASN A 120 -0.58 21.25 12.17
CA ASN A 120 0.12 20.09 11.62
C ASN A 120 -0.80 19.27 10.70
N ALA A 121 -2.02 18.96 11.13
CA ALA A 121 -2.99 18.21 10.31
C ALA A 121 -3.37 18.96 9.01
N LEU A 122 -3.51 20.30 9.09
CA LEU A 122 -3.77 21.14 7.92
C LEU A 122 -2.60 21.07 6.91
N VAL A 123 -1.37 21.21 7.40
CA VAL A 123 -0.16 21.18 6.58
C VAL A 123 0.06 19.80 5.99
N ASP A 124 -0.14 18.74 6.76
CA ASP A 124 0.02 17.36 6.28
C ASP A 124 -1.01 17.01 5.18
N SER A 125 -2.26 17.50 5.32
CA SER A 125 -3.28 17.38 4.28
C SER A 125 -2.91 18.17 3.01
N TYR A 126 -2.33 19.37 3.17
CA TYR A 126 -1.84 20.18 2.06
C TYR A 126 -0.68 19.50 1.32
N ILE A 127 0.30 18.97 2.04
CA ILE A 127 1.41 18.20 1.48
C ILE A 127 0.89 17.00 0.68
N THR A 128 -0.05 16.25 1.24
CA THR A 128 -0.66 15.10 0.59
C THR A 128 -1.35 15.49 -0.72
N ALA A 129 -2.13 16.57 -0.71
CA ALA A 129 -2.82 17.07 -1.90
C ALA A 129 -1.84 17.56 -3.00
N LYS A 130 -0.75 18.20 -2.61
CA LYS A 130 0.30 18.64 -3.54
C LYS A 130 1.00 17.46 -4.21
N THR A 131 1.29 16.43 -3.45
CA THR A 131 1.91 15.20 -3.96
C THR A 131 1.00 14.50 -4.95
N GLN A 132 -0.29 14.35 -4.62
CA GLN A 132 -1.25 13.66 -5.47
C GLN A 132 -1.47 14.38 -6.81
N SER A 133 -1.54 15.70 -6.80
CA SER A 133 -1.66 16.48 -8.04
C SER A 133 -0.44 16.38 -8.95
N GLN A 134 0.75 16.13 -8.43
CA GLN A 134 1.96 15.89 -9.23
C GLN A 134 1.99 14.48 -9.84
N SER A 135 1.56 13.46 -9.10
CA SER A 135 1.44 12.09 -9.63
C SER A 135 0.41 11.99 -10.75
N ASP A 136 -0.73 12.67 -10.60
CA ASP A 136 -1.78 12.72 -11.63
C ASP A 136 -1.34 13.45 -12.89
N ALA A 137 -0.53 14.52 -12.75
CA ALA A 137 0.04 15.24 -13.88
C ALA A 137 1.10 14.42 -14.64
N ALA A 138 1.91 13.63 -13.93
CA ALA A 138 2.89 12.72 -14.54
C ALA A 138 2.20 11.59 -15.32
N ALA A 139 1.12 11.01 -14.78
CA ALA A 139 0.34 9.96 -15.44
C ALA A 139 -0.40 10.43 -16.70
N GLN A 140 -0.74 11.72 -16.80
CA GLN A 140 -1.37 12.31 -18.00
C GLN A 140 -0.38 12.64 -19.12
N SER A 141 0.90 12.77 -18.85
CA SER A 141 1.92 13.07 -19.88
C SER A 141 2.31 11.83 -20.71
N ASP A 142 2.04 10.62 -20.24
CA ASP A 142 2.39 9.37 -20.93
C ASP A 142 1.34 8.90 -21.97
N THR A 143 0.22 9.60 -22.13
CA THR A 143 -0.86 9.19 -23.04
C THR A 143 -0.83 9.84 -24.42
N ASP A 144 0.11 10.74 -24.72
CA ASP A 144 0.13 11.50 -25.99
C ASP A 144 1.46 11.40 -26.78
N THR A 145 2.03 10.19 -26.91
CA THR A 145 3.05 9.91 -27.92
C THR A 145 2.76 8.60 -28.63
N GLY A 146 2.07 8.71 -29.79
CA GLY A 146 1.88 7.60 -30.72
C GLY A 146 3.21 7.10 -31.30
N ALA A 147 3.29 5.77 -31.37
CA ALA A 147 4.17 4.89 -32.15
C ALA A 147 5.35 5.51 -32.92
N ASN A 148 6.59 5.13 -32.53
CA ASN A 148 7.52 4.42 -33.44
C ASN A 148 8.81 4.00 -32.74
N ASP A 149 9.22 2.77 -33.14
CA ASP A 149 10.56 2.17 -33.13
C ASP A 149 11.34 1.97 -31.83
N GLY A 150 11.48 0.68 -31.59
CA GLY A 150 12.43 -0.11 -30.86
C GLY A 150 13.76 0.52 -30.43
N GLU A 151 13.81 0.92 -29.17
CA GLU A 151 15.01 0.84 -28.34
C GLU A 151 14.54 0.73 -26.88
N GLN A 152 14.95 -0.37 -26.26
CA GLN A 152 14.68 -0.68 -24.87
C GLN A 152 15.45 0.30 -23.99
N LYS A 153 14.89 1.51 -23.79
CA LYS A 153 15.33 2.42 -22.76
C LYS A 153 14.79 1.90 -21.46
N THR A 154 15.68 1.43 -20.60
CA THR A 154 15.43 1.34 -19.17
C THR A 154 15.08 2.75 -18.67
N ALA A 155 13.79 3.06 -18.64
CA ALA A 155 13.27 4.24 -18.01
C ALA A 155 13.41 4.00 -16.49
N ALA A 156 14.50 4.51 -15.93
CA ALA A 156 14.44 4.98 -14.56
C ALA A 156 13.33 6.02 -14.57
N THR A 157 12.20 5.68 -13.99
CA THR A 157 11.10 6.60 -13.73
C THR A 157 11.67 7.59 -12.72
N ASP A 158 12.15 8.73 -13.24
CA ASP A 158 12.49 9.89 -12.43
C ASP A 158 11.16 10.49 -11.95
N THR A 159 10.52 9.79 -11.02
CA THR A 159 9.49 10.37 -10.18
C THR A 159 10.22 11.44 -9.40
N GLN A 160 10.11 12.69 -9.86
CA GLN A 160 10.55 13.84 -9.06
C GLN A 160 9.88 13.68 -7.69
N SER A 161 10.63 13.13 -6.76
CA SER A 161 10.17 12.95 -5.39
C SER A 161 9.82 14.32 -4.85
N PHE A 162 8.57 14.52 -4.50
CA PHE A 162 8.12 15.74 -3.86
C PHE A 162 8.95 15.95 -2.59
N ASP A 163 9.69 17.04 -2.54
CA ASP A 163 10.47 17.37 -1.34
C ASP A 163 9.60 18.22 -0.41
N ILE A 164 9.22 17.68 0.73
CA ILE A 164 8.51 18.38 1.80
C ILE A 164 9.17 19.72 2.17
N ARG A 165 10.49 19.83 2.03
CA ARG A 165 11.24 21.05 2.31
C ARG A 165 10.87 22.22 1.40
N SER A 166 10.21 21.96 0.28
CA SER A 166 9.65 23.01 -0.58
C SER A 166 8.44 23.71 0.06
N ILE A 167 7.74 23.06 0.98
CA ILE A 167 6.56 23.60 1.68
C ILE A 167 6.91 23.99 3.12
N VAL A 168 7.57 23.11 3.86
CA VAL A 168 7.90 23.33 5.27
C VAL A 168 9.39 23.06 5.55
N PRO A 169 10.28 23.94 5.02
CA PRO A 169 11.72 23.74 5.14
C PRO A 169 12.19 23.71 6.59
N TYR A 170 11.44 24.29 7.50
CA TYR A 170 11.75 24.37 8.91
C TYR A 170 11.43 23.09 9.70
N ARG A 171 10.64 22.17 9.15
CA ARG A 171 10.36 20.89 9.83
C ARG A 171 11.56 19.95 9.79
N ALA A 172 11.81 19.29 10.91
CA ALA A 172 12.75 18.19 10.97
C ALA A 172 12.14 16.94 10.33
N THR A 173 12.99 16.15 9.68
CA THR A 173 12.63 14.94 8.94
C THR A 173 13.53 13.78 9.32
N ILE A 174 13.31 12.61 8.69
CA ILE A 174 14.23 11.46 8.78
C ILE A 174 14.83 11.17 7.42
N ALA A 175 16.03 10.60 7.41
CA ALA A 175 16.68 10.08 6.22
C ALA A 175 17.51 8.84 6.55
N TYR A 176 17.64 7.92 5.58
CA TYR A 176 18.55 6.79 5.73
C TYR A 176 20.01 7.27 5.60
N ASN A 177 20.85 6.91 6.55
CA ASN A 177 22.28 7.16 6.53
C ASN A 177 22.99 5.85 6.21
N ALA A 178 23.52 5.75 5.00
CA ALA A 178 24.19 4.53 4.52
C ALA A 178 25.47 4.20 5.32
N ASP A 179 26.22 5.21 5.76
CA ASP A 179 27.45 5.01 6.54
C ASP A 179 27.15 4.45 7.93
N ALA A 180 26.08 4.93 8.55
CA ALA A 180 25.60 4.42 9.84
C ALA A 180 24.72 3.16 9.69
N GLY A 181 24.24 2.87 8.49
CA GLY A 181 23.32 1.80 8.17
C GLY A 181 22.01 1.90 8.95
N GLN A 182 21.47 3.09 9.16
CA GLN A 182 20.23 3.33 9.90
C GLN A 182 19.61 4.67 9.52
N PHE A 183 18.33 4.84 9.84
CA PHE A 183 17.66 6.13 9.73
C PHE A 183 18.17 7.07 10.83
N GLY A 184 18.42 8.32 10.45
CA GLY A 184 18.79 9.41 11.33
C GLY A 184 17.88 10.62 11.14
N GLY A 185 17.83 11.49 12.16
CA GLY A 185 17.09 12.75 12.07
C GLY A 185 17.84 13.78 11.25
N VAL A 186 17.10 14.58 10.51
CA VAL A 186 17.61 15.71 9.72
C VAL A 186 16.94 16.97 10.23
N ASP A 187 17.75 17.94 10.67
CA ASP A 187 17.25 19.22 11.19
C ASP A 187 16.50 20.02 10.10
N GLY A 188 15.47 20.74 10.50
CA GLY A 188 14.83 21.75 9.69
C GLY A 188 15.73 22.96 9.46
N VAL A 189 15.47 23.71 8.41
CA VAL A 189 16.25 24.89 8.01
C VAL A 189 15.53 26.17 8.50
N SER A 190 16.26 27.03 9.21
CA SER A 190 15.73 28.35 9.61
C SER A 190 15.71 29.33 8.43
N GLY A 191 14.69 30.13 8.34
CA GLY A 191 14.57 31.16 7.29
C GLY A 191 13.16 31.66 7.08
N ASP A 192 12.96 32.49 6.05
CA ASP A 192 11.63 32.89 5.61
C ASP A 192 10.94 31.69 4.94
N ALA A 193 9.77 31.34 5.47
CA ALA A 193 9.01 30.18 5.03
C ALA A 193 7.49 30.45 5.10
N PRO A 194 6.66 29.64 4.43
CA PRO A 194 5.22 29.64 4.69
C PRO A 194 4.91 29.31 6.15
N VAL A 195 4.03 30.10 6.76
CA VAL A 195 3.48 29.89 8.11
C VAL A 195 1.96 29.77 8.04
N TYR A 196 1.43 28.83 8.80
CA TYR A 196 0.03 28.39 8.66
C TYR A 196 -0.82 28.64 9.92
N ASP A 197 -0.30 29.27 10.95
CA ASP A 197 -0.98 29.57 12.22
C ASP A 197 -2.29 30.33 12.03
N ASN A 198 -2.30 31.37 11.18
CA ASN A 198 -3.50 32.11 10.82
C ASN A 198 -4.49 31.26 10.01
N ALA A 199 -4.02 30.42 9.11
CA ALA A 199 -4.84 29.51 8.36
C ALA A 199 -5.51 28.47 9.29
N ALA A 200 -4.77 27.89 10.21
CA ALA A 200 -5.30 26.99 11.24
C ALA A 200 -6.33 27.66 12.16
N THR A 201 -6.09 28.93 12.52
CA THR A 201 -7.05 29.72 13.31
C THR A 201 -8.36 29.94 12.54
N ASN A 202 -8.28 30.25 11.24
CA ASN A 202 -9.44 30.45 10.38
C ASN A 202 -10.18 29.13 10.13
N LEU A 203 -9.45 28.03 9.95
CA LEU A 203 -10.01 26.68 9.89
C LEU A 203 -10.78 26.34 11.17
N THR A 204 -10.16 26.59 12.32
CA THR A 204 -10.81 26.38 13.63
C THR A 204 -12.15 27.13 13.72
N SER A 205 -12.20 28.36 13.21
CA SER A 205 -13.41 29.17 13.22
C SER A 205 -14.49 28.61 12.29
N ALA A 206 -14.10 28.16 11.10
CA ALA A 206 -15.01 27.51 10.14
C ALA A 206 -15.59 26.19 10.69
N VAL A 207 -14.74 25.37 11.32
CA VAL A 207 -15.14 24.09 11.92
C VAL A 207 -16.08 24.27 13.11
N LYS A 208 -15.88 25.30 13.95
CA LYS A 208 -16.82 25.62 15.05
C LYS A 208 -18.20 25.99 14.54
N GLU A 209 -18.32 26.48 13.34
CA GLU A 209 -19.59 26.77 12.67
C GLU A 209 -20.09 25.58 11.84
N LEU A 210 -19.34 24.47 11.77
CA LEU A 210 -19.59 23.33 10.90
C LEU A 210 -19.83 23.76 9.44
N LYS A 211 -18.98 24.65 8.92
CA LYS A 211 -19.01 25.02 7.51
C LYS A 211 -18.59 23.85 6.64
N ASP A 212 -19.13 23.78 5.45
CA ASP A 212 -18.81 22.74 4.46
C ASP A 212 -17.57 23.05 3.62
N LYS A 213 -17.15 24.32 3.60
CA LYS A 213 -15.95 24.79 2.87
C LYS A 213 -15.30 25.99 3.51
N VAL A 214 -13.99 26.11 3.28
CA VAL A 214 -13.19 27.27 3.69
C VAL A 214 -12.05 27.53 2.69
N GLU A 215 -11.76 28.82 2.42
CA GLU A 215 -10.57 29.24 1.68
C GLU A 215 -9.57 29.87 2.64
N LEU A 216 -8.34 29.40 2.58
CA LEU A 216 -7.24 29.74 3.48
C LEU A 216 -6.02 30.15 2.67
N THR A 217 -5.17 30.96 3.26
CA THR A 217 -3.87 31.35 2.69
C THR A 217 -2.80 31.26 3.77
N SER A 218 -1.61 30.79 3.39
CA SER A 218 -0.42 30.89 4.21
C SER A 218 0.05 32.34 4.30
N ALA A 219 0.87 32.63 5.26
CA ALA A 219 1.64 33.87 5.34
C ALA A 219 3.12 33.55 5.14
N THR A 220 3.95 34.58 4.86
CA THR A 220 5.40 34.40 4.87
C THR A 220 5.96 35.00 6.15
N GLY A 221 6.80 34.26 6.84
CA GLY A 221 7.46 34.70 8.06
C GLY A 221 8.76 33.97 8.30
N TYR A 222 9.62 34.56 9.13
CA TYR A 222 10.81 33.86 9.59
C TYR A 222 10.45 32.78 10.59
N VAL A 223 10.93 31.55 10.37
CA VAL A 223 10.73 30.41 11.24
C VAL A 223 12.07 29.79 11.56
N ASP A 224 12.28 29.45 12.84
CA ASP A 224 13.45 28.69 13.26
C ASP A 224 13.29 27.23 12.87
N GLY A 225 14.36 26.64 12.35
CA GLY A 225 14.41 25.23 11.99
C GLY A 225 14.29 24.32 13.22
N GLU A 226 13.38 23.39 13.18
CA GLU A 226 13.18 22.39 14.21
C GLU A 226 14.43 21.50 14.32
N LYS A 227 14.87 21.23 15.56
CA LYS A 227 15.95 20.27 15.80
C LYS A 227 15.37 18.86 15.84
N ALA A 228 15.91 17.97 15.01
CA ALA A 228 15.48 16.58 14.94
C ALA A 228 15.56 15.87 16.32
N ALA A 229 16.58 16.21 17.12
CA ALA A 229 16.76 15.66 18.45
C ALA A 229 15.67 16.09 19.45
N ASP A 230 15.00 17.21 19.20
CA ASP A 230 13.95 17.76 20.08
C ASP A 230 12.55 17.35 19.61
N SER A 231 12.40 16.98 18.35
CA SER A 231 11.12 16.56 17.75
C SER A 231 10.65 15.19 18.23
N ASP A 232 9.51 15.13 18.87
CA ASP A 232 8.90 13.86 19.29
C ASP A 232 8.37 13.06 18.09
N LEU A 233 7.96 13.75 17.01
CA LEU A 233 7.55 13.11 15.75
C LEU A 233 8.74 12.41 15.10
N VAL A 234 9.89 13.09 14.98
CA VAL A 234 11.12 12.49 14.45
C VAL A 234 11.56 11.29 15.27
N LYS A 235 11.57 11.40 16.60
CA LYS A 235 11.92 10.27 17.50
C LYS A 235 11.01 9.06 17.26
N LYS A 236 9.71 9.29 17.14
CA LYS A 236 8.74 8.23 16.84
C LYS A 236 9.02 7.59 15.48
N SER A 237 9.18 8.40 14.45
CA SER A 237 9.44 7.94 13.08
C SER A 237 10.76 7.17 12.98
N LEU A 238 11.82 7.62 13.65
CA LEU A 238 13.10 6.90 13.71
C LEU A 238 12.95 5.53 14.36
N LYS A 239 12.19 5.44 15.46
CA LYS A 239 11.92 4.15 16.10
C LYS A 239 11.17 3.20 15.16
N GLU A 240 10.18 3.70 14.42
CA GLU A 240 9.39 2.91 13.47
C GLU A 240 10.21 2.50 12.25
N ALA A 241 10.99 3.41 11.67
CA ALA A 241 11.83 3.16 10.51
C ALA A 241 12.95 2.16 10.82
N ASN A 242 13.67 2.35 11.92
CA ASN A 242 14.76 1.47 12.31
C ASN A 242 14.26 0.08 12.74
N ALA A 243 13.03 -0.06 13.21
CA ALA A 243 12.45 -1.37 13.51
C ALA A 243 12.27 -2.28 12.28
N TYR A 244 12.18 -1.72 11.07
CA TYR A 244 12.24 -2.51 9.84
C TYR A 244 13.64 -3.10 9.62
N LEU A 245 14.68 -2.34 9.95
CA LEU A 245 16.08 -2.74 9.76
C LEU A 245 16.57 -3.80 10.76
N ASP A 246 15.83 -3.99 11.85
CA ASP A 246 16.10 -5.06 12.83
C ASP A 246 15.59 -6.43 12.38
N VAL A 247 14.83 -6.48 11.27
CA VAL A 247 14.27 -7.73 10.75
C VAL A 247 15.33 -8.50 9.95
N THR A 248 15.36 -9.80 10.17
CA THR A 248 16.12 -10.74 9.35
C THR A 248 15.20 -11.87 8.90
N VAL A 249 15.12 -12.11 7.60
CA VAL A 249 14.34 -13.23 7.04
C VAL A 249 15.30 -14.26 6.46
N THR A 250 15.27 -15.47 7.03
CA THR A 250 16.05 -16.60 6.54
C THR A 250 15.18 -17.42 5.60
N CYS A 251 15.56 -17.51 4.32
CA CYS A 251 14.82 -18.27 3.31
C CYS A 251 15.52 -19.60 3.06
N ASN A 252 14.85 -20.71 3.33
CA ASN A 252 15.35 -22.06 3.08
C ASN A 252 14.80 -22.57 1.75
N PHE A 253 15.68 -23.07 0.91
CA PHE A 253 15.40 -23.67 -0.38
C PHE A 253 15.74 -25.15 -0.31
N THR A 254 14.71 -25.98 -0.17
CA THR A 254 14.84 -27.44 -0.01
C THR A 254 14.12 -28.16 -1.15
N PRO A 255 14.71 -28.19 -2.37
CA PRO A 255 14.10 -28.88 -3.49
C PRO A 255 14.08 -30.39 -3.25
N ALA A 256 13.10 -31.11 -3.84
CA ALA A 256 13.04 -32.58 -3.73
C ALA A 256 14.25 -33.26 -4.40
N THR A 257 14.88 -32.60 -5.37
CA THR A 257 16.11 -33.04 -6.05
C THR A 257 17.06 -31.86 -6.17
N GLY A 258 18.32 -32.03 -5.81
CA GLY A 258 19.31 -30.95 -5.79
C GLY A 258 19.81 -30.65 -4.38
N GLU A 259 20.65 -29.63 -4.30
CA GLU A 259 21.23 -29.23 -3.01
C GLU A 259 20.34 -28.21 -2.31
N ALA A 260 20.19 -28.34 -1.01
CA ALA A 260 19.51 -27.34 -0.19
C ALA A 260 20.39 -26.08 -0.08
N ALA A 261 19.73 -24.93 -0.06
CA ALA A 261 20.39 -23.64 0.08
C ALA A 261 19.65 -22.76 1.10
N THR A 262 20.37 -21.82 1.68
CA THR A 262 19.80 -20.81 2.57
C THR A 262 20.25 -19.44 2.13
N GLU A 263 19.30 -18.51 2.03
CA GLU A 263 19.54 -17.10 1.75
C GLU A 263 19.01 -16.26 2.89
N THR A 264 19.65 -15.12 3.10
CA THR A 264 19.26 -14.21 4.18
C THR A 264 18.94 -12.83 3.63
N VAL A 265 17.71 -12.38 3.86
CA VAL A 265 17.29 -11.00 3.64
C VAL A 265 17.49 -10.25 4.93
N GLY A 266 18.47 -9.39 4.95
CA GLY A 266 18.84 -8.62 6.14
C GLY A 266 18.75 -7.13 5.91
N LYS A 267 19.30 -6.40 6.86
CA LYS A 267 19.29 -4.93 6.96
C LYS A 267 19.59 -4.20 5.66
N ASP A 268 20.68 -4.56 4.99
CA ASP A 268 21.13 -3.84 3.79
C ASP A 268 20.16 -3.98 2.62
N GLN A 269 19.53 -5.16 2.49
CA GLN A 269 18.52 -5.40 1.47
C GLN A 269 17.20 -4.72 1.83
N ILE A 270 16.78 -4.78 3.09
CA ILE A 270 15.56 -4.14 3.56
C ILE A 270 15.65 -2.63 3.41
N ALA A 271 16.82 -2.03 3.72
CA ALA A 271 17.03 -0.60 3.56
C ALA A 271 16.81 -0.09 2.12
N GLN A 272 17.09 -0.92 1.10
CA GLN A 272 16.86 -0.57 -0.30
C GLN A 272 15.38 -0.55 -0.69
N TRP A 273 14.51 -1.16 0.12
CA TRP A 273 13.06 -1.20 -0.10
C TRP A 273 12.31 -0.18 0.75
N LEU A 274 12.98 0.54 1.64
CA LEU A 274 12.33 1.52 2.49
C LEU A 274 12.31 2.89 1.82
N ILE A 275 11.10 3.43 1.66
CA ILE A 275 10.86 4.75 1.08
C ILE A 275 10.37 5.67 2.19
N VAL A 276 11.02 6.82 2.35
CA VAL A 276 10.51 7.88 3.22
C VAL A 276 9.37 8.58 2.49
N GLY A 277 8.24 8.70 3.16
CA GLY A 277 7.06 9.35 2.62
C GLY A 277 7.26 10.87 2.41
N ASN A 278 6.34 11.48 1.70
CA ASN A 278 6.39 12.90 1.35
C ASN A 278 6.28 13.84 2.55
N ASP A 279 5.81 13.34 3.69
CA ASP A 279 5.81 14.03 4.98
C ASP A 279 7.20 14.09 5.62
N GLY A 280 8.19 13.43 5.03
CA GLY A 280 9.55 13.32 5.56
C GLY A 280 9.69 12.51 6.86
N LEU A 281 8.65 11.81 7.29
CA LEU A 281 8.55 11.15 8.59
C LEU A 281 8.07 9.70 8.48
N SER A 282 7.07 9.42 7.64
CA SER A 282 6.55 8.08 7.44
C SER A 282 7.53 7.22 6.61
N VAL A 283 7.46 5.91 6.80
CA VAL A 283 8.26 4.94 6.03
C VAL A 283 7.36 3.83 5.54
N SER A 284 7.50 3.49 4.28
CA SER A 284 6.78 2.39 3.63
C SER A 284 7.74 1.47 2.89
N LEU A 285 7.26 0.27 2.54
CA LEU A 285 8.02 -0.68 1.73
C LEU A 285 7.71 -0.47 0.24
N ASP A 286 8.76 -0.45 -0.57
CA ASP A 286 8.69 -0.55 -2.03
C ASP A 286 8.36 -2.00 -2.43
N GLY A 287 7.07 -2.25 -2.62
CA GLY A 287 6.58 -3.58 -2.97
C GLY A 287 7.03 -4.05 -4.35
N GLU A 288 7.27 -3.15 -5.31
CA GLU A 288 7.70 -3.48 -6.66
C GLU A 288 9.15 -3.96 -6.69
N ASN A 289 10.05 -3.20 -6.08
CA ASN A 289 11.46 -3.59 -5.96
C ASN A 289 11.61 -4.88 -5.14
N MET A 290 10.83 -5.05 -4.08
CA MET A 290 10.83 -6.28 -3.29
C MET A 290 10.30 -7.48 -4.10
N ALA A 291 9.24 -7.32 -4.89
CA ALA A 291 8.70 -8.37 -5.75
C ALA A 291 9.71 -8.78 -6.85
N THR A 292 10.41 -7.81 -7.43
CA THR A 292 11.49 -8.04 -8.39
C THR A 292 12.60 -8.89 -7.78
N TYR A 293 13.09 -8.50 -6.61
CA TYR A 293 14.11 -9.26 -5.88
C TYR A 293 13.66 -10.69 -5.57
N CYS A 294 12.43 -10.87 -5.07
CA CYS A 294 11.89 -12.21 -4.77
C CYS A 294 11.77 -13.08 -6.03
N THR A 295 11.43 -12.47 -7.17
CA THR A 295 11.37 -13.16 -8.46
C THR A 295 12.75 -13.62 -8.92
N GLU A 296 13.77 -12.79 -8.77
CA GLU A 296 15.16 -13.14 -9.11
C GLU A 296 15.71 -14.19 -8.17
N LEU A 297 15.45 -14.05 -6.87
CA LEU A 297 15.83 -15.03 -5.86
C LEU A 297 15.17 -16.39 -6.11
N ALA A 298 13.89 -16.42 -6.48
CA ALA A 298 13.19 -17.64 -6.84
C ALA A 298 13.84 -18.30 -8.07
N LYS A 299 14.12 -17.55 -9.13
CA LYS A 299 14.80 -18.07 -10.35
C LYS A 299 16.19 -18.62 -10.07
N LYS A 300 16.93 -18.01 -9.13
CA LYS A 300 18.26 -18.48 -8.72
C LYS A 300 18.23 -19.89 -8.15
N HIS A 301 17.14 -20.24 -7.47
CA HIS A 301 16.96 -21.52 -6.79
C HIS A 301 16.02 -22.50 -7.52
N ASP A 302 15.67 -22.19 -8.78
CA ASP A 302 15.01 -23.15 -9.66
C ASP A 302 15.93 -24.35 -9.93
N VAL A 303 15.39 -25.55 -9.77
CA VAL A 303 16.10 -26.79 -10.12
C VAL A 303 15.73 -27.15 -11.55
N SER A 304 16.68 -27.58 -12.35
CA SER A 304 16.60 -27.82 -13.78
C SER A 304 15.19 -28.04 -14.35
N LYS A 305 14.80 -27.23 -15.30
CA LYS A 305 13.49 -27.28 -15.96
C LYS A 305 13.32 -28.56 -16.72
N LYS A 306 12.09 -29.08 -16.76
CA LYS A 306 11.70 -30.12 -17.71
C LYS A 306 11.95 -29.60 -19.12
N LYS A 307 12.78 -30.29 -19.87
CA LYS A 307 13.08 -29.95 -21.26
C LYS A 307 12.56 -31.06 -22.17
N THR A 308 11.93 -30.66 -23.25
CA THR A 308 11.67 -31.58 -24.38
C THR A 308 12.60 -31.24 -25.52
N GLY A 309 13.13 -32.27 -26.18
CA GLY A 309 13.89 -32.14 -27.40
C GLY A 309 13.21 -32.92 -28.54
N GLN A 310 13.63 -32.68 -29.76
CA GLN A 310 13.13 -33.40 -30.93
C GLN A 310 13.84 -34.74 -31.05
N PHE A 311 13.06 -35.82 -31.24
CA PHE A 311 13.58 -37.14 -31.55
C PHE A 311 13.08 -37.57 -32.90
N LYS A 312 14.02 -37.95 -33.82
CA LYS A 312 13.69 -38.52 -35.10
C LYS A 312 13.56 -40.02 -34.97
N THR A 313 12.35 -40.52 -35.13
CA THR A 313 12.05 -41.94 -35.06
C THR A 313 12.67 -42.71 -36.24
N THR A 314 12.83 -44.03 -36.11
CA THR A 314 13.27 -44.91 -37.20
C THR A 314 12.36 -44.82 -38.43
N GLY A 315 11.08 -44.59 -38.23
CA GLY A 315 10.10 -44.32 -39.29
C GLY A 315 10.19 -42.95 -39.95
N GLY A 316 11.10 -42.06 -39.49
CA GLY A 316 11.36 -40.75 -40.05
C GLY A 316 10.48 -39.61 -39.47
N SER A 317 9.54 -39.92 -38.58
CA SER A 317 8.75 -38.90 -37.86
C SER A 317 9.58 -38.16 -36.82
N ILE A 318 9.29 -36.87 -36.63
CA ILE A 318 9.88 -36.07 -35.53
C ILE A 318 8.84 -35.97 -34.45
N ILE A 319 9.21 -36.36 -33.23
CA ILE A 319 8.35 -36.28 -32.03
C ILE A 319 9.08 -35.54 -30.90
N ASN A 320 8.34 -34.86 -30.03
CA ASN A 320 8.90 -34.28 -28.83
C ASN A 320 9.04 -35.31 -27.74
N VAL A 321 10.22 -35.40 -27.13
CA VAL A 321 10.55 -36.34 -26.05
C VAL A 321 11.16 -35.64 -24.86
N PRO A 322 10.91 -36.12 -23.65
CA PRO A 322 11.55 -35.56 -22.44
C PRO A 322 13.07 -35.79 -22.48
N VAL A 323 13.87 -34.75 -22.25
CA VAL A 323 15.34 -34.83 -22.21
C VAL A 323 15.94 -34.66 -20.80
N ALA A 324 15.16 -34.21 -19.83
CA ALA A 324 15.56 -34.09 -18.44
C ALA A 324 14.47 -34.61 -17.50
N SER A 325 14.89 -35.06 -16.31
CA SER A 325 13.97 -35.37 -15.23
C SER A 325 13.24 -34.11 -14.75
N SER A 326 12.11 -34.28 -14.10
CA SER A 326 11.28 -33.20 -13.56
C SER A 326 12.08 -32.12 -12.84
N GLY A 327 12.08 -30.92 -13.39
CA GLY A 327 12.58 -29.74 -12.70
C GLY A 327 11.53 -29.22 -11.71
N GLN A 328 11.96 -28.34 -10.86
CA GLN A 328 11.10 -27.63 -9.88
C GLN A 328 11.35 -26.16 -9.97
N THR A 329 10.32 -25.34 -9.88
CA THR A 329 10.40 -23.88 -9.82
C THR A 329 9.92 -23.39 -8.47
N VAL A 330 10.61 -22.40 -7.95
CA VAL A 330 10.20 -21.72 -6.71
C VAL A 330 9.02 -20.80 -7.00
N ASP A 331 8.01 -20.82 -6.15
CA ASP A 331 6.89 -19.90 -6.19
C ASP A 331 7.33 -18.53 -5.63
N GLY A 332 7.74 -17.63 -6.53
CA GLY A 332 8.22 -16.29 -6.19
C GLY A 332 7.15 -15.41 -5.51
N ASN A 333 5.86 -15.63 -5.80
CA ASN A 333 4.79 -14.87 -5.15
C ASN A 333 4.64 -15.26 -3.67
N LYS A 334 4.65 -16.56 -3.38
CA LYS A 334 4.62 -17.02 -1.97
C LYS A 334 5.86 -16.61 -1.20
N LEU A 335 7.02 -16.61 -1.86
CA LEU A 335 8.25 -16.10 -1.26
C LEU A 335 8.13 -14.62 -0.92
N TYR A 336 7.61 -13.81 -1.85
CA TYR A 336 7.32 -12.40 -1.63
C TYR A 336 6.34 -12.19 -0.46
N GLU A 337 5.20 -12.87 -0.47
CA GLU A 337 4.18 -12.75 0.59
C GLU A 337 4.76 -13.03 1.98
N ALA A 338 5.54 -14.10 2.11
CA ALA A 338 6.13 -14.49 3.39
C ALA A 338 7.21 -13.50 3.87
N ILE A 339 8.06 -13.00 2.97
CA ILE A 339 9.06 -11.98 3.29
C ILE A 339 8.37 -10.67 3.67
N ALA A 340 7.37 -10.24 2.88
CA ALA A 340 6.62 -9.02 3.14
C ALA A 340 5.88 -9.07 4.48
N GLU A 341 5.27 -10.20 4.83
CA GLU A 341 4.60 -10.40 6.12
C GLU A 341 5.59 -10.24 7.28
N ALA A 342 6.75 -10.87 7.21
CA ALA A 342 7.78 -10.78 8.25
C ALA A 342 8.23 -9.32 8.46
N ILE A 343 8.53 -8.62 7.36
CA ILE A 343 9.02 -7.22 7.40
C ILE A 343 7.92 -6.27 7.90
N ASN A 344 6.68 -6.37 7.39
CA ASN A 344 5.57 -5.52 7.84
C ASN A 344 5.24 -5.72 9.33
N ASN A 345 5.35 -6.95 9.82
CA ASN A 345 5.18 -7.27 11.24
C ASN A 345 6.41 -6.89 12.09
N LYS A 346 7.50 -6.41 11.47
CA LYS A 346 8.77 -6.07 12.12
C LYS A 346 9.29 -7.22 13.00
N LYS A 347 9.23 -8.44 12.45
CA LYS A 347 9.58 -9.66 13.16
C LYS A 347 10.39 -10.60 12.27
N SER A 348 11.59 -10.94 12.72
CA SER A 348 12.44 -11.92 12.03
C SER A 348 11.73 -13.28 11.89
N ALA A 349 11.92 -13.93 10.76
CA ALA A 349 11.26 -15.19 10.42
C ALA A 349 12.16 -16.11 9.63
N THR A 350 11.81 -17.41 9.64
CA THR A 350 12.33 -18.39 8.69
C THR A 350 11.22 -18.78 7.73
N VAL A 351 11.50 -18.71 6.44
CA VAL A 351 10.59 -18.97 5.34
C VAL A 351 11.06 -20.21 4.59
N GLU A 352 10.19 -21.18 4.42
CA GLU A 352 10.44 -22.35 3.57
C GLU A 352 9.91 -22.06 2.16
N ALA A 353 10.82 -22.11 1.16
CA ALA A 353 10.43 -21.88 -0.23
C ALA A 353 9.48 -22.97 -0.73
N VAL A 354 8.41 -22.55 -1.40
CA VAL A 354 7.43 -23.46 -1.99
C VAL A 354 7.84 -23.77 -3.42
N TYR A 355 7.94 -25.05 -3.73
CA TYR A 355 8.29 -25.54 -5.05
C TYR A 355 7.07 -26.08 -5.79
N SER A 356 7.03 -25.85 -7.10
CA SER A 356 6.11 -26.46 -8.06
C SER A 356 6.88 -27.19 -9.16
N GLU A 357 6.21 -28.10 -9.87
CA GLU A 357 6.83 -28.73 -11.05
C GLU A 357 7.12 -27.67 -12.13
N ALA A 358 8.31 -27.73 -12.72
CA ALA A 358 8.69 -26.86 -13.82
C ALA A 358 7.86 -27.16 -15.07
N LYS A 359 7.44 -26.13 -15.80
CA LYS A 359 6.81 -26.28 -17.12
C LYS A 359 7.81 -26.88 -18.11
N GLU A 360 7.31 -27.73 -19.01
CA GLU A 360 8.11 -28.24 -20.12
C GLU A 360 8.55 -27.10 -21.04
N GLU A 361 9.82 -27.13 -21.41
CA GLU A 361 10.43 -26.20 -22.36
C GLU A 361 10.90 -26.98 -23.58
N GLU A 362 10.40 -26.62 -24.77
CA GLU A 362 10.87 -27.21 -26.03
C GLU A 362 12.21 -26.58 -26.41
N THR A 363 13.26 -27.40 -26.54
CA THR A 363 14.60 -26.92 -26.91
C THR A 363 14.86 -26.85 -28.39
N GLY A 364 14.05 -27.52 -29.22
CA GLY A 364 14.28 -27.68 -30.65
C GLY A 364 15.51 -28.51 -30.99
N GLU A 365 16.27 -28.98 -30.01
CA GLU A 365 17.46 -29.80 -30.25
C GLU A 365 17.12 -31.28 -30.50
N TYR A 366 17.88 -31.93 -31.38
CA TYR A 366 17.73 -33.36 -31.59
C TYR A 366 18.33 -34.18 -30.49
N VAL A 367 17.53 -35.09 -29.93
CA VAL A 367 17.93 -36.02 -28.89
C VAL A 367 18.39 -37.34 -29.47
N THR A 368 19.56 -37.78 -29.06
CA THR A 368 20.16 -39.04 -29.55
C THR A 368 20.23 -40.15 -28.50
N TYR A 369 19.90 -39.86 -27.27
CA TYR A 369 20.05 -40.78 -26.12
C TYR A 369 21.41 -41.45 -26.03
N GLY A 370 22.48 -40.75 -26.45
CA GLY A 370 23.84 -41.30 -26.52
C GLY A 370 24.03 -42.44 -27.55
N GLY A 371 23.08 -42.60 -28.45
CA GLY A 371 23.08 -43.65 -29.45
C GLY A 371 22.77 -45.06 -28.93
N ASN A 372 22.43 -45.20 -27.65
CA ASN A 372 22.10 -46.51 -27.03
C ASN A 372 20.65 -46.47 -26.49
N TYR A 373 19.71 -46.92 -27.33
CA TYR A 373 18.29 -46.92 -26.98
C TYR A 373 17.51 -48.02 -27.72
N CYS A 374 16.32 -48.27 -27.20
CA CYS A 374 15.34 -49.15 -27.83
C CYS A 374 14.11 -48.32 -28.20
N GLU A 375 13.69 -48.33 -29.45
CA GLU A 375 12.48 -47.71 -29.95
C GLU A 375 11.42 -48.78 -30.16
N VAL A 376 10.21 -48.56 -29.70
CA VAL A 376 9.05 -49.39 -29.90
C VAL A 376 7.99 -48.60 -30.68
N ASP A 377 7.76 -48.93 -31.91
CA ASP A 377 6.72 -48.35 -32.74
C ASP A 377 5.40 -49.11 -32.52
N LEU A 378 4.51 -48.48 -31.74
CA LEU A 378 3.21 -49.05 -31.38
C LEU A 378 2.26 -49.13 -32.58
N THR A 379 2.45 -48.29 -33.61
CA THR A 379 1.60 -48.27 -34.80
C THR A 379 1.95 -49.43 -35.74
N ASN A 380 3.23 -49.61 -36.01
CA ASN A 380 3.72 -50.61 -36.93
C ASN A 380 4.08 -51.95 -36.25
N GLN A 381 3.95 -51.99 -34.89
CA GLN A 381 4.29 -53.15 -34.08
C GLN A 381 5.72 -53.65 -34.33
N MET A 382 6.66 -52.72 -34.27
CA MET A 382 8.10 -52.96 -34.52
C MET A 382 8.91 -52.47 -33.30
N VAL A 383 10.01 -53.21 -33.03
CA VAL A 383 11.04 -52.82 -32.10
C VAL A 383 12.36 -52.65 -32.78
N TYR A 384 13.04 -51.53 -32.48
CA TYR A 384 14.36 -51.25 -33.01
C TYR A 384 15.33 -51.00 -31.83
N VAL A 385 16.51 -51.63 -31.90
CA VAL A 385 17.55 -51.48 -30.88
C VAL A 385 18.78 -50.84 -31.53
N TYR A 386 19.21 -49.73 -30.96
CA TYR A 386 20.39 -49.01 -31.37
C TYR A 386 21.53 -49.19 -30.36
N LYS A 387 22.74 -49.33 -30.89
CA LYS A 387 23.97 -49.36 -30.09
C LYS A 387 25.00 -48.45 -30.76
N ASN A 388 25.53 -47.47 -30.03
CA ASN A 388 26.45 -46.46 -30.57
C ASN A 388 25.95 -45.77 -31.87
N GLY A 389 24.64 -45.55 -31.97
CA GLY A 389 24.00 -44.92 -33.13
C GLY A 389 23.68 -45.87 -34.28
N GLU A 390 24.11 -47.13 -34.22
CA GLU A 390 23.85 -48.14 -35.25
C GLU A 390 22.68 -49.02 -34.90
N LEU A 391 21.80 -49.29 -35.87
CA LEU A 391 20.67 -50.22 -35.70
C LEU A 391 21.19 -51.67 -35.63
N VAL A 392 21.07 -52.30 -34.47
CA VAL A 392 21.57 -53.69 -34.26
C VAL A 392 20.46 -54.72 -34.26
N VAL A 393 19.22 -54.34 -33.98
CA VAL A 393 18.06 -55.22 -34.04
C VAL A 393 16.86 -54.50 -34.63
N SER A 394 16.15 -55.13 -35.56
CA SER A 394 14.84 -54.74 -36.02
C SER A 394 13.95 -55.99 -36.02
N SER A 395 12.84 -55.98 -35.32
CA SER A 395 11.95 -57.13 -35.19
C SER A 395 10.50 -56.71 -35.01
N GLN A 396 9.59 -57.56 -35.46
CA GLN A 396 8.19 -57.42 -35.11
C GLN A 396 7.99 -57.70 -33.61
N CYS A 397 7.07 -56.95 -33.00
CA CYS A 397 6.65 -57.13 -31.62
C CYS A 397 5.13 -57.07 -31.49
N VAL A 398 4.62 -57.49 -30.35
CA VAL A 398 3.21 -57.30 -29.99
C VAL A 398 3.16 -56.39 -28.78
N THR A 399 2.37 -55.37 -28.89
CA THR A 399 2.17 -54.41 -27.81
C THR A 399 0.77 -54.56 -27.17
N GLY A 400 0.50 -53.88 -26.10
CA GLY A 400 -0.73 -53.99 -25.36
C GLY A 400 -1.99 -53.62 -26.17
N CYS A 401 -3.09 -54.31 -25.89
CA CYS A 401 -4.37 -54.17 -26.59
C CYS A 401 -5.19 -52.96 -26.00
N ILE A 402 -5.27 -51.88 -26.78
CA ILE A 402 -6.02 -50.67 -26.35
C ILE A 402 -7.51 -50.98 -26.16
N SER A 403 -8.12 -51.79 -27.02
CA SER A 403 -9.55 -52.09 -26.92
C SER A 403 -9.95 -52.91 -25.69
N LYS A 404 -8.96 -53.51 -25.04
CA LYS A 404 -9.14 -54.24 -23.78
C LYS A 404 -8.68 -53.48 -22.55
N GLY A 405 -8.34 -52.20 -22.70
CA GLY A 405 -7.83 -51.38 -21.62
C GLY A 405 -6.36 -51.68 -21.20
N HIS A 406 -5.64 -52.46 -21.97
CA HIS A 406 -4.26 -52.86 -21.73
C HIS A 406 -3.29 -52.22 -22.74
N GLY A 407 -3.52 -50.96 -23.12
CA GLY A 407 -2.62 -50.23 -24.03
C GLY A 407 -1.22 -50.05 -23.46
N THR A 408 -0.19 -50.24 -24.28
CA THR A 408 1.18 -49.87 -23.90
C THR A 408 1.28 -48.37 -23.81
N PRO A 409 1.66 -47.81 -22.65
CA PRO A 409 1.78 -46.36 -22.50
C PRO A 409 2.91 -45.79 -23.37
N THR A 410 2.69 -44.64 -23.95
CA THR A 410 3.71 -43.92 -24.71
C THR A 410 4.60 -43.10 -23.77
N GLY A 411 5.86 -42.89 -24.11
CA GLY A 411 6.81 -42.10 -23.31
C GLY A 411 8.25 -42.55 -23.48
N VAL A 412 9.14 -41.98 -22.69
CA VAL A 412 10.53 -42.37 -22.58
C VAL A 412 10.76 -42.98 -21.20
N TYR A 413 11.36 -44.16 -21.21
CA TYR A 413 11.52 -45.00 -19.99
C TYR A 413 12.96 -45.44 -19.87
N SER A 414 13.47 -45.50 -18.65
CA SER A 414 14.75 -46.15 -18.34
C SER A 414 14.57 -47.65 -18.07
N ILE A 415 15.50 -48.47 -18.55
CA ILE A 415 15.51 -49.89 -18.24
C ILE A 415 15.92 -50.03 -16.76
N PHE A 416 15.00 -50.49 -15.91
CA PHE A 416 15.23 -50.65 -14.45
C PHE A 416 15.54 -52.08 -14.03
N SER A 417 15.21 -53.12 -14.84
CA SER A 417 15.61 -54.51 -14.57
C SER A 417 15.83 -55.32 -15.87
N ARG A 418 16.61 -56.38 -15.78
CA ARG A 418 16.85 -57.36 -16.85
C ARG A 418 16.65 -58.73 -16.27
N ASP A 419 15.58 -59.40 -16.68
CA ASP A 419 15.29 -60.75 -16.24
C ASP A 419 15.37 -61.69 -17.44
N LYS A 420 16.08 -62.79 -17.28
CA LYS A 420 16.16 -63.86 -18.27
C LYS A 420 15.15 -64.95 -17.91
N ASP A 421 14.45 -65.45 -18.91
CA ASP A 421 13.51 -66.60 -18.79
C ASP A 421 12.31 -66.30 -17.82
N ARG A 422 11.84 -65.04 -17.78
CA ARG A 422 10.68 -64.65 -16.99
C ARG A 422 9.36 -64.94 -17.71
N TYR A 423 8.45 -65.65 -17.03
CA TYR A 423 7.07 -65.77 -17.53
C TYR A 423 6.33 -64.44 -17.34
N LEU A 424 5.90 -63.91 -18.45
CA LEU A 424 5.00 -62.76 -18.48
C LEU A 424 3.57 -63.26 -18.28
N LYS A 425 2.90 -62.79 -17.23
CA LYS A 425 1.46 -63.00 -17.04
C LYS A 425 0.76 -61.86 -17.77
N GLY A 426 0.02 -62.14 -18.82
CA GLY A 426 -0.82 -61.23 -19.57
C GLY A 426 -2.20 -61.08 -18.92
#